data_8cd7f813b4e25c086af9188a0e66e3da
#
_entry.id   8cd7f813b4e25c086af9188a0e66e3da
#
_cell.length_a   1.000
_cell.length_b   1.000
_cell.length_c   1.000
_cell.angle_alpha   90.00
_cell.angle_beta   90.00
_cell.angle_gamma   90.00
#
_symmetry.space_group_name_H-M   'P 1'
#
loop_
_entity.id
_entity.type
_entity.pdbx_description
1 polymer ?
#
loop_
_entity_poly.entity_id
_entity_poly.type
_entity_poly.pdbx_seq_one_letter_code
_entity_poly.pdbx_strand_id
1 'polypeptide(L)'
;ERLGLVGLSGLTEFPHLHLTVRHQGKAVDPFAPAPVAGACGSDATLWDAAAAQALVYRRRVLLNHGFSDRALTMSEVENLAAGEPLPTSQSAALVAWVRMIGLEPGDTAQLTLHGPDGTVIAERRQPALERAQAQSLSLIGRKRPAPGWPSGTYRAQYQITNAGQTVFSHTFSVRVAADAPVN
;
A
#
# COMPACT_ATOMS: atom_id res chain seq x y z
N GLU A 1 26.30 -8.34 -9.87
CA GLU A 1 27.08 -7.63 -8.85
C GLU A 1 26.16 -6.80 -7.98
N ARG A 2 26.35 -6.84 -6.64
CA ARG A 2 25.57 -6.03 -5.71
C ARG A 2 26.10 -4.60 -5.69
N LEU A 3 25.27 -3.61 -6.04
CA LEU A 3 25.64 -2.20 -6.10
C LEU A 3 25.49 -1.49 -4.76
N GLY A 4 24.60 -1.99 -3.86
CA GLY A 4 24.35 -1.35 -2.58
C GLY A 4 23.06 -1.85 -1.92
N LEU A 5 22.61 -1.09 -0.92
CA LEU A 5 21.32 -1.21 -0.28
C LEU A 5 20.46 0.00 -0.64
N VAL A 6 19.15 -0.21 -0.73
CA VAL A 6 18.21 0.91 -0.87
C VAL A 6 18.27 1.74 0.40
N GLY A 7 18.49 3.03 0.27
CA GLY A 7 18.66 3.96 1.39
C GLY A 7 17.85 5.24 1.19
N LEU A 8 18.01 6.16 2.15
CA LEU A 8 17.39 7.47 2.20
C LEU A 8 18.48 8.54 2.09
N SER A 9 19.16 8.65 0.94
CA SER A 9 20.19 9.65 0.68
C SER A 9 19.73 10.69 -0.32
N GLY A 10 20.16 11.94 -0.15
CA GLY A 10 19.74 13.06 -0.98
C GLY A 10 18.42 13.68 -0.53
N LEU A 11 17.83 14.52 -1.40
CA LEU A 11 16.54 15.16 -1.16
C LEU A 11 15.41 14.19 -1.52
N THR A 12 14.94 13.43 -0.54
CA THR A 12 13.88 12.41 -0.73
C THR A 12 13.08 12.22 0.56
N GLU A 13 11.82 11.85 0.41
CA GLU A 13 10.89 11.62 1.54
C GLU A 13 10.76 10.14 1.93
N PHE A 14 11.27 9.21 1.07
CA PHE A 14 11.18 7.77 1.33
C PHE A 14 12.34 7.01 0.66
N PRO A 15 12.74 5.84 1.22
CA PRO A 15 13.77 5.00 0.63
C PRO A 15 13.37 4.51 -0.77
N HIS A 16 14.19 4.77 -1.78
CA HIS A 16 13.96 4.32 -3.14
C HIS A 16 15.26 4.18 -3.93
N LEU A 17 15.20 3.45 -5.04
CA LEU A 17 16.24 3.40 -6.04
C LEU A 17 15.95 4.46 -7.10
N HIS A 18 16.90 5.36 -7.30
CA HIS A 18 16.85 6.31 -8.40
C HIS A 18 17.79 5.84 -9.53
N LEU A 19 17.22 5.54 -10.69
CA LEU A 19 17.96 5.17 -11.90
C LEU A 19 17.78 6.26 -12.95
N THR A 20 18.89 6.85 -13.41
CA THR A 20 18.89 7.75 -14.56
C THR A 20 19.68 7.11 -15.71
N VAL A 21 19.00 6.84 -16.82
CA VAL A 21 19.63 6.38 -18.05
C VAL A 21 19.88 7.57 -18.97
N ARG A 22 21.09 7.66 -19.53
CA ARG A 22 21.45 8.70 -20.50
C ARG A 22 21.87 8.07 -21.82
N HIS A 23 21.28 8.52 -22.90
CA HIS A 23 21.67 8.18 -24.26
C HIS A 23 22.14 9.46 -24.98
N GLN A 24 23.36 9.47 -25.50
CA GLN A 24 23.98 10.64 -26.12
C GLN A 24 23.90 11.92 -25.25
N GLY A 25 24.13 11.77 -23.92
CA GLY A 25 24.11 12.86 -22.95
C GLY A 25 22.71 13.33 -22.48
N LYS A 26 21.64 12.89 -23.11
CA LYS A 26 20.26 13.22 -22.73
C LYS A 26 19.67 12.14 -21.82
N ALA A 27 18.94 12.55 -20.78
CA ALA A 27 18.16 11.61 -19.98
C ALA A 27 17.05 11.01 -20.85
N VAL A 28 16.92 9.69 -20.78
CA VAL A 28 15.88 8.95 -21.52
C VAL A 28 15.17 7.99 -20.59
N ASP A 29 13.89 7.74 -20.87
CA ASP A 29 13.16 6.65 -20.24
C ASP A 29 13.62 5.31 -20.84
N PRO A 30 14.19 4.39 -20.03
CA PRO A 30 14.63 3.10 -20.57
C PRO A 30 13.48 2.19 -21.04
N PHE A 31 12.25 2.45 -20.62
CA PHE A 31 11.06 1.74 -21.10
C PHE A 31 10.48 2.33 -22.39
N ALA A 32 10.77 3.61 -22.69
CA ALA A 32 10.29 4.31 -23.87
C ALA A 32 11.34 5.31 -24.38
N PRO A 33 12.52 4.86 -24.87
CA PRO A 33 13.64 5.74 -25.18
C PRO A 33 13.37 6.71 -26.34
N ALA A 34 12.38 6.43 -27.18
CA ALA A 34 11.97 7.29 -28.29
C ALA A 34 10.46 7.58 -28.14
N PRO A 35 10.09 8.67 -27.43
CA PRO A 35 8.67 9.02 -27.29
C PRO A 35 8.08 9.35 -28.66
N VAL A 36 7.01 8.64 -29.02
CA VAL A 36 6.20 8.98 -30.18
C VAL A 36 5.35 10.20 -29.82
N ALA A 37 5.37 11.25 -30.61
CA ALA A 37 4.62 12.46 -30.35
C ALA A 37 3.12 12.13 -30.17
N GLY A 38 2.57 12.46 -29.01
CA GLY A 38 1.16 12.23 -28.67
C GLY A 38 0.81 10.84 -28.10
N ALA A 39 1.77 9.95 -27.88
CA ALA A 39 1.57 8.66 -27.24
C ALA A 39 2.47 8.48 -26.02
N CYS A 40 1.92 7.85 -24.97
CA CYS A 40 2.71 7.36 -23.86
C CYS A 40 3.20 5.94 -24.19
N GLY A 41 4.50 5.80 -24.39
CA GLY A 41 5.15 4.53 -24.69
C GLY A 41 5.76 4.45 -26.07
N SER A 42 6.69 3.55 -26.24
CA SER A 42 7.24 3.12 -27.53
C SER A 42 7.31 1.58 -27.52
N ASP A 43 7.23 0.96 -28.70
CA ASP A 43 7.44 -0.49 -28.84
C ASP A 43 8.90 -0.91 -28.61
N ALA A 44 9.81 0.07 -28.52
CA ALA A 44 11.22 -0.12 -28.25
C ALA A 44 11.54 0.11 -26.77
N THR A 45 12.35 -0.75 -26.19
CA THR A 45 12.88 -0.61 -24.82
C THR A 45 14.40 -0.75 -24.87
N LEU A 46 15.12 -0.13 -23.93
CA LEU A 46 16.56 -0.31 -23.74
C LEU A 46 16.90 -1.57 -22.93
N TRP A 47 15.90 -2.25 -22.37
CA TRP A 47 16.08 -3.48 -21.63
C TRP A 47 16.21 -4.68 -22.57
N ASP A 48 17.09 -5.62 -22.26
CA ASP A 48 17.04 -6.93 -22.89
C ASP A 48 15.76 -7.71 -22.54
N ALA A 49 15.48 -8.78 -23.23
CA ALA A 49 14.23 -9.54 -23.05
C ALA A 49 14.05 -10.06 -21.61
N ALA A 50 15.11 -10.45 -20.93
CA ALA A 50 15.05 -10.96 -19.56
C ALA A 50 14.77 -9.83 -18.57
N ALA A 51 15.45 -8.70 -18.70
CA ALA A 51 15.22 -7.50 -17.89
C ALA A 51 13.82 -6.90 -18.15
N ALA A 52 13.39 -6.83 -19.39
CA ALA A 52 12.05 -6.34 -19.76
C ALA A 52 10.94 -7.19 -19.10
N GLN A 53 11.09 -8.52 -19.07
CA GLN A 53 10.18 -9.41 -18.35
C GLN A 53 10.18 -9.18 -16.83
N ALA A 54 11.35 -8.98 -16.23
CA ALA A 54 11.49 -8.77 -14.77
C ALA A 54 10.99 -7.39 -14.34
N LEU A 55 11.13 -6.37 -15.19
CA LEU A 55 10.85 -4.97 -14.91
C LEU A 55 9.51 -4.48 -15.48
N VAL A 56 8.57 -5.39 -15.77
CA VAL A 56 7.23 -5.01 -16.23
C VAL A 56 6.61 -3.99 -15.28
N TYR A 57 6.19 -2.85 -15.81
CA TYR A 57 5.48 -1.82 -15.03
C TYR A 57 4.18 -2.40 -14.46
N ARG A 58 4.08 -2.38 -13.14
CA ARG A 58 2.90 -2.87 -12.42
C ARG A 58 2.16 -1.69 -11.82
N ARG A 59 0.88 -1.62 -12.16
CA ARG A 59 -0.05 -0.66 -11.55
C ARG A 59 -0.67 -1.29 -10.31
N ARG A 60 -1.10 -0.46 -9.38
CA ARG A 60 -1.85 -0.85 -8.18
C ARG A 60 -1.13 -1.93 -7.36
N VAL A 61 0.14 -1.66 -7.04
CA VAL A 61 0.95 -2.60 -6.27
C VAL A 61 0.75 -2.36 -4.78
N LEU A 62 0.39 -3.42 -4.05
CA LEU A 62 0.39 -3.43 -2.61
C LEU A 62 1.84 -3.53 -2.11
N LEU A 63 2.29 -2.55 -1.32
CA LEU A 63 3.62 -2.57 -0.71
C LEU A 63 3.60 -3.24 0.66
N ASN A 64 2.74 -2.76 1.54
CA ASN A 64 2.55 -3.33 2.87
C ASN A 64 1.17 -2.99 3.43
N HIS A 65 0.76 -3.73 4.44
CA HIS A 65 -0.52 -3.59 5.12
C HIS A 65 -0.39 -4.12 6.55
N GLY A 66 -1.32 -3.77 7.41
CA GLY A 66 -1.33 -4.28 8.76
C GLY A 66 -2.43 -3.70 9.64
N PHE A 67 -2.25 -3.95 10.94
CA PHE A 67 -3.10 -3.43 12.00
C PHE A 67 -2.24 -2.69 13.02
N SER A 68 -2.84 -1.69 13.64
CA SER A 68 -2.22 -0.89 14.71
C SER A 68 -3.27 -0.47 15.73
N ASP A 69 -2.82 0.01 16.87
CA ASP A 69 -3.68 0.53 17.95
C ASP A 69 -3.94 2.05 17.83
N ARG A 70 -3.40 2.67 16.78
CA ARG A 70 -3.52 4.09 16.46
C ARG A 70 -3.44 4.35 14.95
N ALA A 71 -3.80 5.54 14.53
CA ALA A 71 -3.54 5.98 13.17
C ALA A 71 -2.03 6.16 12.95
N LEU A 72 -1.54 5.66 11.82
CA LEU A 72 -0.15 5.78 11.40
C LEU A 72 -0.02 6.83 10.30
N THR A 73 1.11 7.51 10.30
CA THR A 73 1.53 8.39 9.19
C THR A 73 2.22 7.58 8.09
N MET A 74 2.37 8.17 6.91
CA MET A 74 3.11 7.54 5.81
C MET A 74 4.55 7.21 6.22
N SER A 75 5.25 8.15 6.87
CA SER A 75 6.62 7.94 7.33
C SER A 75 6.76 6.80 8.34
N GLU A 76 5.80 6.65 9.25
CA GLU A 76 5.80 5.51 10.18
C GLU A 76 5.62 4.18 9.43
N VAL A 77 4.66 4.12 8.49
CA VAL A 77 4.41 2.90 7.70
C VAL A 77 5.60 2.54 6.79
N GLU A 78 6.35 3.52 6.31
CA GLU A 78 7.57 3.32 5.52
C GLU A 78 8.72 2.73 6.34
N ASN A 79 8.80 3.11 7.61
CA ASN A 79 9.87 2.74 8.52
C ASN A 79 9.45 1.66 9.52
N LEU A 80 8.27 1.02 9.33
CA LEU A 80 7.83 -0.06 10.21
C LEU A 80 8.87 -1.18 10.24
N ALA A 81 9.53 -1.32 11.39
CA ALA A 81 10.37 -2.47 11.67
C ALA A 81 9.49 -3.73 11.77
N ALA A 82 10.04 -4.89 11.38
CA ALA A 82 9.41 -6.17 11.69
C ALA A 82 9.28 -6.28 13.22
N GLY A 83 8.04 -6.27 13.74
CA GLY A 83 7.78 -6.38 15.18
C GLY A 83 6.99 -5.22 15.81
N GLU A 84 6.35 -4.35 15.02
CA GLU A 84 5.34 -3.42 15.58
C GLU A 84 4.32 -4.20 16.42
N PRO A 85 3.96 -3.68 17.62
CA PRO A 85 2.99 -4.34 18.48
C PRO A 85 1.64 -4.52 17.79
N LEU A 86 1.16 -5.74 17.75
CA LEU A 86 -0.20 -6.02 17.25
C LEU A 86 -1.24 -5.53 18.26
N PRO A 87 -2.41 -5.09 17.80
CA PRO A 87 -3.51 -4.72 18.68
C PRO A 87 -3.91 -5.86 19.64
N THR A 88 -4.21 -5.48 20.87
CA THR A 88 -4.68 -6.36 21.95
C THR A 88 -6.14 -6.03 22.32
N SER A 89 -6.75 -6.81 23.21
CA SER A 89 -8.05 -6.51 23.80
C SER A 89 -8.12 -5.13 24.46
N GLN A 90 -6.98 -4.61 24.94
CA GLN A 90 -6.86 -3.35 25.67
C GLN A 90 -6.40 -2.16 24.79
N SER A 91 -6.08 -2.40 23.53
CA SER A 91 -5.66 -1.33 22.62
C SER A 91 -6.69 -0.21 22.51
N ALA A 92 -6.25 1.05 22.55
CA ALA A 92 -7.12 2.23 22.53
C ALA A 92 -7.94 2.36 21.25
N ALA A 93 -7.42 1.83 20.16
CA ALA A 93 -8.12 1.71 18.89
C ALA A 93 -7.72 0.41 18.17
N LEU A 94 -8.49 0.05 17.17
CA LEU A 94 -8.13 -0.97 16.18
C LEU A 94 -8.18 -0.29 14.81
N VAL A 95 -7.02 -0.20 14.18
CA VAL A 95 -6.85 0.47 12.89
C VAL A 95 -6.26 -0.52 11.89
N ALA A 96 -6.93 -0.71 10.76
CA ALA A 96 -6.38 -1.40 9.61
C ALA A 96 -5.80 -0.36 8.65
N TRP A 97 -4.66 -0.67 8.04
CA TRP A 97 -4.00 0.23 7.10
C TRP A 97 -3.44 -0.53 5.90
N VAL A 98 -3.38 0.15 4.76
CA VAL A 98 -2.88 -0.37 3.48
C VAL A 98 -2.08 0.71 2.78
N ARG A 99 -0.85 0.38 2.36
CA ARG A 99 -0.01 1.23 1.53
C ARG A 99 0.11 0.67 0.12
N MET A 100 -0.21 1.51 -0.85
CA MET A 100 -0.22 1.18 -2.28
C MET A 100 0.65 2.14 -3.07
N ILE A 101 1.12 1.68 -4.23
CA ILE A 101 1.73 2.53 -5.27
C ILE A 101 1.04 2.34 -6.61
N GLY A 102 1.18 3.33 -7.50
CA GLY A 102 0.72 3.26 -8.87
C GLY A 102 -0.80 3.22 -9.02
N LEU A 103 -1.53 4.01 -8.22
CA LEU A 103 -2.96 4.21 -8.41
C LEU A 103 -3.21 5.11 -9.62
N GLU A 104 -4.31 4.87 -10.32
CA GLU A 104 -4.64 5.52 -11.59
C GLU A 104 -5.88 6.43 -11.49
N PRO A 105 -6.06 7.36 -12.44
CA PRO A 105 -7.29 8.13 -12.53
C PRO A 105 -8.51 7.22 -12.63
N GLY A 106 -9.59 7.58 -11.94
CA GLY A 106 -10.81 6.79 -11.86
C GLY A 106 -10.79 5.68 -10.79
N ASP A 107 -9.65 5.39 -10.16
CA ASP A 107 -9.58 4.43 -9.06
C ASP A 107 -10.36 4.94 -7.84
N THR A 108 -11.24 4.10 -7.34
CA THR A 108 -11.97 4.28 -6.08
C THR A 108 -11.52 3.20 -5.10
N ALA A 109 -10.85 3.60 -4.04
CA ALA A 109 -10.41 2.68 -3.00
C ALA A 109 -11.44 2.56 -1.88
N GLN A 110 -11.69 1.34 -1.43
CA GLN A 110 -12.53 1.03 -0.29
C GLN A 110 -11.77 0.14 0.69
N LEU A 111 -11.79 0.49 1.95
CA LEU A 111 -11.25 -0.31 3.04
C LEU A 111 -12.37 -0.58 4.05
N THR A 112 -12.61 -1.86 4.35
CA THR A 112 -13.66 -2.32 5.27
C THR A 112 -13.02 -3.16 6.36
N LEU A 113 -13.39 -2.89 7.62
CA LEU A 113 -12.95 -3.62 8.80
C LEU A 113 -14.11 -4.43 9.39
N HIS A 114 -13.90 -5.72 9.57
CA HIS A 114 -14.87 -6.66 10.14
C HIS A 114 -14.43 -7.15 11.50
N GLY A 115 -15.41 -7.34 12.38
CA GLY A 115 -15.24 -7.98 13.68
C GLY A 115 -15.13 -9.50 13.61
N PRO A 116 -14.88 -10.15 14.77
CA PRO A 116 -14.79 -11.61 14.85
C PRO A 116 -16.08 -12.33 14.45
N ASP A 117 -17.21 -11.67 14.62
CA ASP A 117 -18.56 -12.14 14.26
C ASP A 117 -18.92 -11.85 12.78
N GLY A 118 -18.01 -11.23 12.03
CA GLY A 118 -18.21 -10.83 10.65
C GLY A 118 -18.94 -9.50 10.46
N THR A 119 -19.37 -8.83 11.52
CA THR A 119 -20.02 -7.51 11.42
C THR A 119 -19.03 -6.45 10.92
N VAL A 120 -19.52 -5.49 10.14
CA VAL A 120 -18.73 -4.33 9.71
C VAL A 120 -18.56 -3.38 10.89
N ILE A 121 -17.33 -3.18 11.33
CA ILE A 121 -16.97 -2.28 12.42
C ILE A 121 -16.74 -0.86 11.89
N ALA A 122 -16.09 -0.76 10.74
CA ALA A 122 -15.79 0.50 10.08
C ALA A 122 -15.61 0.28 8.58
N GLU A 123 -16.01 1.28 7.80
CA GLU A 123 -15.86 1.29 6.36
C GLU A 123 -15.54 2.69 5.87
N ARG A 124 -14.66 2.76 4.87
CA ARG A 124 -14.34 4.01 4.20
C ARG A 124 -14.16 3.76 2.71
N ARG A 125 -14.91 4.49 1.91
CA ARG A 125 -14.74 4.58 0.46
C ARG A 125 -14.22 5.96 0.11
N GLN A 126 -13.14 6.01 -0.66
CA GLN A 126 -12.56 7.24 -1.18
C GLN A 126 -13.26 7.61 -2.50
N PRO A 127 -13.36 8.90 -2.83
CA PRO A 127 -13.84 9.30 -4.14
C PRO A 127 -12.89 8.79 -5.24
N ALA A 128 -13.38 8.73 -6.47
CA ALA A 128 -12.55 8.39 -7.61
C ALA A 128 -11.41 9.40 -7.75
N LEU A 129 -10.21 8.90 -8.02
CA LEU A 129 -9.03 9.73 -8.20
C LEU A 129 -9.15 10.54 -9.49
N GLU A 130 -8.90 11.83 -9.41
CA GLU A 130 -8.83 12.72 -10.59
C GLU A 130 -7.53 12.57 -11.36
N ARG A 131 -6.45 12.16 -10.67
CA ARG A 131 -5.12 11.99 -11.24
C ARG A 131 -4.40 10.78 -10.62
N ALA A 132 -3.40 10.27 -11.33
CA ALA A 132 -2.56 9.19 -10.83
C ALA A 132 -1.88 9.59 -9.50
N GLN A 133 -1.77 8.61 -8.59
CA GLN A 133 -1.04 8.75 -7.33
C GLN A 133 0.12 7.76 -7.29
N ALA A 134 1.33 8.29 -7.16
CA ALA A 134 2.52 7.46 -7.02
C ALA A 134 2.48 6.62 -5.74
N GLN A 135 1.96 7.18 -4.64
CA GLN A 135 1.87 6.52 -3.34
C GLN A 135 0.56 6.90 -2.64
N SER A 136 -0.03 5.95 -1.92
CA SER A 136 -1.27 6.13 -1.16
C SER A 136 -1.22 5.34 0.13
N LEU A 137 -1.73 5.92 1.22
CA LEU A 137 -1.97 5.26 2.50
C LEU A 137 -3.46 5.38 2.85
N SER A 138 -4.10 4.23 2.98
CA SER A 138 -5.50 4.13 3.42
C SER A 138 -5.55 3.58 4.83
N LEU A 139 -6.33 4.24 5.70
CA LEU A 139 -6.56 3.82 7.08
C LEU A 139 -8.04 3.82 7.38
N ILE A 140 -8.47 2.83 8.16
CA ILE A 140 -9.80 2.75 8.74
C ILE A 140 -9.71 2.13 10.13
N GLY A 141 -10.47 2.64 11.08
CA GLY A 141 -10.42 2.08 12.43
C GLY A 141 -11.54 2.62 13.31
N ARG A 142 -11.59 2.08 14.52
CA ARG A 142 -12.54 2.46 15.55
C ARG A 142 -11.83 2.54 16.90
N LYS A 143 -12.28 3.46 17.75
CA LYS A 143 -11.88 3.51 19.15
C LYS A 143 -12.42 2.30 19.89
N ARG A 144 -11.70 1.87 20.93
CA ARG A 144 -12.10 0.74 21.77
C ARG A 144 -13.51 0.91 22.31
N PRO A 145 -14.38 -0.08 22.10
CA PRO A 145 -15.69 -0.12 22.77
C PRO A 145 -15.54 -0.47 24.26
N ALA A 146 -16.50 -0.10 25.08
CA ALA A 146 -16.63 -0.70 26.40
C ALA A 146 -17.37 -2.06 26.25
N PRO A 147 -16.89 -3.16 26.75
CA PRO A 147 -15.84 -3.39 27.76
C PRO A 147 -14.44 -3.70 27.21
N GLY A 148 -14.17 -3.56 25.93
CA GLY A 148 -12.89 -3.86 25.27
C GLY A 148 -13.12 -4.46 23.89
N TRP A 149 -12.02 -4.86 23.23
CA TRP A 149 -12.11 -5.56 21.96
C TRP A 149 -12.45 -7.04 22.20
N PRO A 150 -13.56 -7.57 21.66
CA PRO A 150 -13.83 -9.01 21.70
C PRO A 150 -12.63 -9.81 21.16
N SER A 151 -12.31 -10.90 21.85
CA SER A 151 -11.29 -11.82 21.34
C SER A 151 -11.75 -12.50 20.07
N GLY A 152 -10.80 -12.72 19.15
CA GLY A 152 -11.09 -13.36 17.87
C GLY A 152 -10.30 -12.77 16.71
N THR A 153 -10.70 -13.14 15.51
CA THR A 153 -10.03 -12.71 14.28
C THR A 153 -10.77 -11.54 13.64
N TYR A 154 -10.09 -10.40 13.58
CA TYR A 154 -10.53 -9.22 12.84
C TYR A 154 -10.00 -9.30 11.42
N ARG A 155 -10.81 -8.92 10.44
CA ARG A 155 -10.46 -8.95 9.02
C ARG A 155 -10.59 -7.57 8.40
N ALA A 156 -9.63 -7.20 7.59
CA ALA A 156 -9.73 -6.03 6.75
C ALA A 156 -9.74 -6.45 5.28
N GLN A 157 -10.61 -5.82 4.51
CA GLN A 157 -10.69 -6.00 3.07
C GLN A 157 -10.43 -4.67 2.40
N TYR A 158 -9.44 -4.64 1.50
CA TYR A 158 -9.12 -3.50 0.66
C TYR A 158 -9.45 -3.82 -0.78
N GLN A 159 -10.21 -2.95 -1.43
CA GLN A 159 -10.60 -3.09 -2.83
C GLN A 159 -10.36 -1.80 -3.59
N ILE A 160 -9.96 -1.92 -4.84
CA ILE A 160 -9.93 -0.82 -5.80
C ILE A 160 -10.87 -1.17 -6.94
N THR A 161 -11.79 -0.26 -7.22
CA THR A 161 -12.67 -0.33 -8.41
C THR A 161 -12.30 0.78 -9.37
N ASN A 162 -12.34 0.48 -10.68
CA ASN A 162 -12.19 1.46 -11.75
C ASN A 162 -13.24 1.16 -12.82
N ALA A 163 -13.94 2.17 -13.29
CA ALA A 163 -15.06 2.02 -14.24
C ALA A 163 -16.07 0.93 -13.82
N GLY A 164 -16.36 0.83 -12.51
CA GLY A 164 -17.32 -0.13 -11.96
C GLY A 164 -16.81 -1.56 -11.82
N GLN A 165 -15.57 -1.85 -12.21
CA GLN A 165 -14.97 -3.18 -12.09
C GLN A 165 -13.96 -3.22 -10.94
N THR A 166 -13.93 -4.32 -10.19
CA THR A 166 -12.88 -4.56 -9.19
C THR A 166 -11.58 -4.91 -9.90
N VAL A 167 -10.59 -4.01 -9.82
CA VAL A 167 -9.27 -4.15 -10.46
C VAL A 167 -8.19 -4.62 -9.47
N PHE A 168 -8.46 -4.54 -8.18
CA PHE A 168 -7.60 -5.04 -7.11
C PHE A 168 -8.44 -5.42 -5.88
N SER A 169 -8.08 -6.51 -5.22
CA SER A 169 -8.68 -6.89 -3.92
C SER A 169 -7.64 -7.62 -3.07
N HIS A 170 -7.58 -7.26 -1.80
CA HIS A 170 -6.71 -7.91 -0.82
C HIS A 170 -7.41 -8.01 0.53
N THR A 171 -7.26 -9.16 1.20
CA THR A 171 -7.82 -9.41 2.53
C THR A 171 -6.70 -9.84 3.47
N PHE A 172 -6.69 -9.27 4.67
CA PHE A 172 -5.72 -9.58 5.71
C PHE A 172 -6.39 -9.58 7.08
N SER A 173 -5.74 -10.16 8.07
CA SER A 173 -6.36 -10.34 9.38
C SER A 173 -5.36 -10.21 10.53
N VAL A 174 -5.90 -9.92 11.71
CA VAL A 174 -5.18 -9.95 12.99
C VAL A 174 -6.00 -10.70 14.02
N ARG A 175 -5.34 -11.44 14.89
CA ARG A 175 -5.99 -12.11 16.03
C ARG A 175 -5.78 -11.27 17.27
N VAL A 176 -6.89 -10.86 17.88
CA VAL A 176 -6.90 -10.27 19.22
C VAL A 176 -7.12 -11.40 20.22
N ALA A 177 -6.14 -11.60 21.09
CA ALA A 177 -6.22 -12.64 22.12
C ALA A 177 -7.22 -12.24 23.23
N ALA A 178 -7.79 -13.22 23.90
CA ALA A 178 -8.48 -12.96 25.16
C ALA A 178 -7.50 -12.47 26.22
N ASP A 179 -7.96 -11.63 27.14
CA ASP A 179 -7.17 -11.26 28.31
C ASP A 179 -6.84 -12.54 29.12
N ALA A 180 -5.60 -12.61 29.61
CA ALA A 180 -5.27 -13.67 30.54
C ALA A 180 -6.16 -13.49 31.80
N PRO A 181 -6.67 -14.58 32.38
CA PRO A 181 -7.43 -14.47 33.62
C PRO A 181 -6.54 -13.80 34.67
N VAL A 182 -7.09 -12.76 35.31
CA VAL A 182 -6.43 -12.14 36.48
C VAL A 182 -6.53 -13.13 37.61
N ASN A 183 -5.38 -13.70 37.99
CA ASN A 183 -5.25 -14.57 39.16
C ASN A 183 -5.31 -13.74 40.44
#